data_cadccec48df61bd91d7f7db97621f0e1
#
_entry.id   cadccec48df61bd91d7f7db97621f0e1
#
_cell.length_a   1.000
_cell.length_b   1.000
_cell.length_c   1.000
_cell.angle_alpha   90.00
_cell.angle_beta   90.00
_cell.angle_gamma   90.00
#
_symmetry.space_group_name_H-M   'P 1'
#
loop_
_entity.id
_entity.type
_entity.pdbx_description
1 polymer ?
#
loop_
_entity_poly.entity_id
_entity_poly.type
_entity_poly.pdbx_seq_one_letter_code
_entity_poly.pdbx_strand_id
1 'polypeptide(L)'
;LEESDENPFLNAFYKDKQNYAFASQLYFVMQRSQQIDMYFSDDLIKRKIVADFMFQKEDLFAELNLTTDEFKIFKEVKAKFYASHPKPDLMIYLQATPERVLERVNKRARSYEDHVALEYLERLCESYTEFFFDYSETPLLVLDVNDVDFVENSEDYQKVVDCLKKEIK
;
A
#
# COMPACT_ATOMS: atom_id res chain seq x y z
N LEU A 1 7.35 8.91 0.32
CA LEU A 1 7.93 7.60 0.67
C LEU A 1 7.25 7.08 1.91
N GLU A 2 6.85 5.81 1.91
CA GLU A 2 6.26 5.16 3.07
C GLU A 2 7.39 4.85 4.07
N GLU A 3 7.44 5.56 5.19
CA GLU A 3 8.43 5.37 6.26
C GLU A 3 7.90 4.36 7.28
N SER A 4 7.72 3.11 6.80
CA SER A 4 7.20 2.03 7.65
C SER A 4 8.05 1.76 8.89
N ASP A 5 9.34 2.02 8.80
CA ASP A 5 10.31 1.81 9.89
C ASP A 5 10.08 2.75 11.09
N GLU A 6 9.37 3.85 10.89
CA GLU A 6 9.00 4.77 11.97
C GLU A 6 7.82 4.29 12.83
N ASN A 7 7.08 3.26 12.37
CA ASN A 7 5.97 2.73 13.14
C ASN A 7 6.49 1.94 14.36
N PRO A 8 6.32 2.47 15.59
CA PRO A 8 6.88 1.85 16.80
C PRO A 8 6.23 0.51 17.13
N PHE A 9 5.06 0.22 16.55
CA PHE A 9 4.31 -1.01 16.79
C PHE A 9 4.62 -2.10 15.75
N LEU A 10 5.28 -1.78 14.63
CA LEU A 10 5.43 -2.68 13.50
C LEU A 10 6.23 -3.95 13.85
N ASN A 11 7.33 -3.81 14.57
CA ASN A 11 8.14 -4.95 15.01
C ASN A 11 7.36 -5.87 15.98
N ALA A 12 6.59 -5.28 16.89
CA ALA A 12 5.75 -6.02 17.81
C ALA A 12 4.57 -6.69 17.07
N PHE A 13 3.99 -6.02 16.08
CA PHE A 13 2.92 -6.55 15.24
C PHE A 13 3.32 -7.86 14.52
N TYR A 14 4.51 -7.92 13.91
CA TYR A 14 4.95 -9.16 13.25
C TYR A 14 5.19 -10.32 14.21
N LYS A 15 5.48 -10.04 15.50
CA LYS A 15 5.65 -11.07 16.55
C LYS A 15 4.35 -11.47 17.20
N ASP A 16 3.43 -10.54 17.37
CA ASP A 16 2.16 -10.70 18.07
C ASP A 16 1.07 -9.82 17.42
N LYS A 17 0.53 -10.35 16.31
CA LYS A 17 -0.47 -9.62 15.52
C LYS A 17 -1.70 -9.27 16.33
N GLN A 18 -2.17 -10.19 17.19
CA GLN A 18 -3.40 -10.04 17.93
C GLN A 18 -3.38 -8.81 18.86
N ASN A 19 -2.25 -8.54 19.51
CA ASN A 19 -2.15 -7.44 20.47
C ASN A 19 -1.71 -6.12 19.84
N TYR A 20 -1.05 -6.13 18.69
CA TYR A 20 -0.44 -4.93 18.11
C TYR A 20 -1.01 -4.50 16.76
N ALA A 21 -1.91 -5.30 16.15
CA ALA A 21 -2.48 -4.95 14.84
C ALA A 21 -3.22 -3.61 14.86
N PHE A 22 -4.11 -3.42 15.83
CA PHE A 22 -4.92 -2.19 15.92
C PHE A 22 -4.06 -0.94 16.09
N ALA A 23 -3.11 -0.96 17.02
CA ALA A 23 -2.19 0.16 17.23
C ALA A 23 -1.33 0.45 16.00
N SER A 24 -0.81 -0.60 15.35
CA SER A 24 -0.01 -0.48 14.12
C SER A 24 -0.81 0.14 12.97
N GLN A 25 -2.04 -0.31 12.75
CA GLN A 25 -2.91 0.21 11.68
C GLN A 25 -3.31 1.67 11.93
N LEU A 26 -3.64 2.04 13.18
CA LEU A 26 -3.94 3.43 13.52
C LEU A 26 -2.73 4.36 13.33
N TYR A 27 -1.54 3.89 13.68
CA TYR A 27 -0.34 4.67 13.46
C TYR A 27 -0.12 4.99 11.98
N PHE A 28 -0.30 4.01 11.09
CA PHE A 28 -0.19 4.24 9.65
C PHE A 28 -1.23 5.24 9.13
N VAL A 29 -2.47 5.16 9.58
CA VAL A 29 -3.51 6.15 9.23
C VAL A 29 -3.07 7.56 9.62
N MET A 30 -2.60 7.75 10.84
CA MET A 30 -2.15 9.06 11.34
C MET A 30 -0.93 9.58 10.57
N GLN A 31 0.10 8.75 10.38
CA GLN A 31 1.34 9.11 9.70
C GLN A 31 1.06 9.53 8.24
N ARG A 32 0.27 8.74 7.52
CA ARG A 32 -0.07 9.05 6.12
C ARG A 32 -0.94 10.29 5.99
N SER A 33 -1.89 10.48 6.90
CA SER A 33 -2.68 11.72 6.92
C SER A 33 -1.78 12.95 7.09
N GLN A 34 -0.84 12.90 8.04
CA GLN A 34 0.12 14.00 8.25
C GLN A 34 1.02 14.25 7.03
N GLN A 35 1.50 13.18 6.39
CA GLN A 35 2.30 13.30 5.16
C GLN A 35 1.50 14.00 4.05
N ILE A 36 0.25 13.62 3.86
CA ILE A 36 -0.60 14.25 2.84
C ILE A 36 -0.87 15.70 3.16
N ASP A 37 -1.27 16.00 4.38
CA ASP A 37 -1.52 17.38 4.80
C ASP A 37 -0.28 18.25 4.57
N MET A 38 0.92 17.73 4.84
CA MET A 38 2.18 18.43 4.58
C MET A 38 2.44 18.66 3.08
N TYR A 39 2.13 17.68 2.22
CA TYR A 39 2.34 17.81 0.77
C TYR A 39 1.29 18.66 0.06
N PHE A 40 0.07 18.75 0.60
CA PHE A 40 -1.05 19.45 -0.02
C PHE A 40 -1.43 20.77 0.67
N SER A 41 -0.82 21.11 1.82
CA SER A 41 -1.06 22.37 2.53
C SER A 41 -0.41 23.60 1.87
N ASP A 42 0.65 23.43 1.12
CA ASP A 42 1.27 24.50 0.33
C ASP A 42 0.74 24.48 -1.11
N ASP A 43 0.78 25.63 -1.80
CA ASP A 43 0.43 25.85 -3.23
C ASP A 43 1.15 24.89 -4.23
N LEU A 44 1.49 23.69 -3.76
CA LEU A 44 2.10 22.57 -4.47
C LEU A 44 1.14 21.91 -5.47
N ILE A 45 -0.12 22.33 -5.55
CA ILE A 45 -1.17 21.87 -6.50
C ILE A 45 -0.71 21.85 -7.97
N LYS A 46 0.39 22.52 -8.27
CA LYS A 46 1.01 22.53 -9.62
C LYS A 46 2.09 21.46 -9.82
N ARG A 47 2.42 20.65 -8.81
CA ARG A 47 3.46 19.63 -8.93
C ARG A 47 2.85 18.27 -9.26
N LYS A 48 3.50 17.55 -10.16
CA LYS A 48 3.20 16.13 -10.38
C LYS A 48 3.71 15.34 -9.17
N ILE A 49 2.83 14.59 -8.53
CA ILE A 49 3.14 13.78 -7.36
C ILE A 49 2.99 12.32 -7.75
N VAL A 50 3.98 11.51 -7.41
CA VAL A 50 3.90 10.06 -7.45
C VAL A 50 3.98 9.57 -6.01
N ALA A 51 2.95 8.86 -5.57
CA ALA A 51 2.87 8.26 -4.23
C ALA A 51 3.01 6.74 -4.33
N ASP A 52 3.69 6.14 -3.39
CA ASP A 52 3.86 4.68 -3.28
C ASP A 52 2.83 4.02 -2.35
N PHE A 53 1.79 4.76 -1.99
CA PHE A 53 0.67 4.27 -1.21
C PHE A 53 -0.68 4.77 -1.73
N MET A 54 -1.73 4.05 -1.39
CA MET A 54 -3.12 4.44 -1.59
C MET A 54 -3.89 4.36 -0.27
N PHE A 55 -4.91 5.19 -0.08
CA PHE A 55 -5.70 5.24 1.16
C PHE A 55 -6.47 3.94 1.44
N GLN A 56 -6.94 3.31 0.39
CA GLN A 56 -7.71 2.08 0.47
C GLN A 56 -6.85 0.90 0.95
N LYS A 57 -5.53 0.96 0.79
CA LYS A 57 -4.59 -0.02 1.34
C LYS A 57 -4.80 -0.23 2.85
N GLU A 58 -5.11 0.84 3.57
CA GLU A 58 -5.38 0.77 5.01
C GLU A 58 -6.55 -0.17 5.34
N ASP A 59 -7.62 -0.13 4.54
CA ASP A 59 -8.78 -0.99 4.77
C ASP A 59 -8.43 -2.45 4.54
N LEU A 60 -7.68 -2.76 3.46
CA LEU A 60 -7.27 -4.11 3.12
C LEU A 60 -6.43 -4.75 4.25
N PHE A 61 -5.44 -4.00 4.74
CA PHE A 61 -4.60 -4.48 5.84
C PHE A 61 -5.37 -4.56 7.16
N ALA A 62 -6.24 -3.62 7.44
CA ALA A 62 -7.05 -3.62 8.64
C ALA A 62 -8.03 -4.81 8.65
N GLU A 63 -8.70 -5.09 7.54
CA GLU A 63 -9.62 -6.21 7.40
C GLU A 63 -8.95 -7.56 7.61
N LEU A 64 -7.71 -7.73 7.12
CA LEU A 64 -6.93 -8.95 7.29
C LEU A 64 -6.42 -9.16 8.73
N ASN A 65 -6.22 -8.10 9.49
CA ASN A 65 -5.46 -8.17 10.74
C ASN A 65 -6.29 -7.80 11.99
N LEU A 66 -7.43 -7.13 11.84
CA LEU A 66 -8.24 -6.66 12.97
C LEU A 66 -9.44 -7.58 13.22
N THR A 67 -9.89 -7.61 14.46
CA THR A 67 -11.19 -8.18 14.80
C THR A 67 -12.32 -7.32 14.22
N THR A 68 -13.52 -7.88 14.12
CA THR A 68 -14.69 -7.19 13.57
C THR A 68 -14.98 -5.87 14.30
N ASP A 69 -14.84 -5.84 15.63
CA ASP A 69 -15.11 -4.64 16.42
C ASP A 69 -13.98 -3.61 16.29
N GLU A 70 -12.73 -4.03 16.27
CA GLU A 70 -11.59 -3.15 16.00
C GLU A 70 -11.68 -2.55 14.60
N PHE A 71 -12.07 -3.33 13.59
CA PHE A 71 -12.24 -2.85 12.22
C PHE A 71 -13.33 -1.78 12.09
N LYS A 72 -14.44 -1.92 12.84
CA LYS A 72 -15.48 -0.87 12.90
C LYS A 72 -14.91 0.44 13.45
N ILE A 73 -14.21 0.38 14.60
CA ILE A 73 -13.59 1.55 15.23
C ILE A 73 -12.53 2.15 14.28
N PHE A 74 -11.72 1.30 13.67
CA PHE A 74 -10.70 1.72 12.70
C PHE A 74 -11.32 2.53 11.55
N LYS A 75 -12.41 2.06 10.94
CA LYS A 75 -13.10 2.78 9.85
C LYS A 75 -13.64 4.15 10.29
N GLU A 76 -14.21 4.23 11.50
CA GLU A 76 -14.69 5.50 12.04
C GLU A 76 -13.56 6.51 12.27
N VAL A 77 -12.42 6.05 12.79
CA VAL A 77 -11.25 6.89 13.01
C VAL A 77 -10.66 7.32 11.66
N LYS A 78 -10.45 6.37 10.74
CA LYS A 78 -9.91 6.63 9.40
C LYS A 78 -10.74 7.67 8.65
N ALA A 79 -12.07 7.57 8.70
CA ALA A 79 -12.96 8.51 8.02
C ALA A 79 -12.76 9.97 8.46
N LYS A 80 -12.37 10.21 9.72
CA LYS A 80 -12.09 11.56 10.23
C LYS A 80 -10.79 12.14 9.68
N PHE A 81 -9.80 11.29 9.41
CA PHE A 81 -8.52 11.72 8.86
C PHE A 81 -8.59 11.94 7.34
N TYR A 82 -9.39 11.16 6.62
CA TYR A 82 -9.36 11.14 5.15
C TYR A 82 -10.52 11.87 4.45
N ALA A 83 -11.36 12.58 5.17
CA ALA A 83 -12.55 13.24 4.61
C ALA A 83 -12.25 14.26 3.50
N SER A 84 -11.04 14.80 3.41
CA SER A 84 -10.65 15.86 2.46
C SER A 84 -9.44 15.51 1.58
N HIS A 85 -9.04 14.24 1.51
CA HIS A 85 -7.84 13.88 0.75
C HIS A 85 -8.09 13.86 -0.76
N PRO A 86 -7.10 14.29 -1.57
CA PRO A 86 -7.23 14.31 -3.01
C PRO A 86 -7.28 12.89 -3.58
N LYS A 87 -8.04 12.73 -4.66
CA LYS A 87 -8.02 11.49 -5.45
C LYS A 87 -6.85 11.53 -6.43
N PRO A 88 -6.18 10.40 -6.70
CA PRO A 88 -5.15 10.34 -7.74
C PRO A 88 -5.77 10.49 -9.13
N ASP A 89 -5.02 11.03 -10.10
CA ASP A 89 -5.41 11.07 -11.51
C ASP A 89 -5.31 9.70 -12.17
N LEU A 90 -4.41 8.85 -11.68
CA LEU A 90 -4.18 7.48 -12.14
C LEU A 90 -3.77 6.60 -10.96
N MET A 91 -4.42 5.46 -10.83
CA MET A 91 -4.02 4.38 -9.94
C MET A 91 -3.21 3.35 -10.72
N ILE A 92 -2.08 2.91 -10.15
CA ILE A 92 -1.24 1.86 -10.73
C ILE A 92 -1.18 0.70 -9.74
N TYR A 93 -1.65 -0.46 -10.18
CA TYR A 93 -1.54 -1.70 -9.42
C TYR A 93 -0.45 -2.59 -10.01
N LEU A 94 0.59 -2.82 -9.23
CA LEU A 94 1.67 -3.75 -9.56
C LEU A 94 1.28 -5.14 -9.07
N GLN A 95 0.73 -5.97 -9.96
CA GLN A 95 0.26 -7.30 -9.64
C GLN A 95 1.39 -8.31 -9.67
N ALA A 96 1.52 -9.13 -8.62
CA ALA A 96 2.47 -10.23 -8.56
C ALA A 96 1.86 -11.42 -7.80
N THR A 97 2.37 -12.63 -8.06
CA THR A 97 2.00 -13.82 -7.30
C THR A 97 2.53 -13.76 -5.87
N PRO A 98 1.88 -14.44 -4.91
CA PRO A 98 2.34 -14.49 -3.52
C PRO A 98 3.80 -14.95 -3.38
N GLU A 99 4.22 -15.94 -4.18
CA GLU A 99 5.58 -16.47 -4.19
C GLU A 99 6.57 -15.39 -4.63
N ARG A 100 6.22 -14.65 -5.70
CA ARG A 100 7.07 -13.56 -6.19
C ARG A 100 7.16 -12.42 -5.18
N VAL A 101 6.06 -12.12 -4.50
CA VAL A 101 6.06 -11.13 -3.39
C VAL A 101 6.97 -11.60 -2.27
N LEU A 102 6.88 -12.89 -1.87
CA LEU A 102 7.72 -13.46 -0.82
C LEU A 102 9.22 -13.41 -1.18
N GLU A 103 9.58 -13.74 -2.42
CA GLU A 103 10.96 -13.59 -2.91
C GLU A 103 11.48 -12.14 -2.76
N ARG A 104 10.65 -11.16 -3.12
CA ARG A 104 11.01 -9.74 -2.99
C ARG A 104 11.13 -9.28 -1.56
N VAL A 105 10.25 -9.75 -0.67
CA VAL A 105 10.32 -9.50 0.78
C VAL A 105 11.64 -10.05 1.32
N ASN A 106 11.97 -11.30 1.00
CA ASN A 106 13.23 -11.93 1.43
C ASN A 106 14.46 -11.21 0.85
N LYS A 107 14.43 -10.78 -0.42
CA LYS A 107 15.53 -10.02 -1.05
C LYS A 107 15.74 -8.66 -0.36
N ARG A 108 14.65 -8.01 0.07
CA ARG A 108 14.69 -6.73 0.79
C ARG A 108 15.26 -6.85 2.19
N ALA A 109 15.16 -8.03 2.82
CA ALA A 109 15.77 -8.42 4.09
C ALA A 109 15.53 -7.43 5.26
N ARG A 110 14.29 -6.96 5.44
CA ARG A 110 13.91 -6.17 6.61
C ARG A 110 13.71 -7.10 7.81
N SER A 111 14.41 -6.84 8.90
CA SER A 111 14.46 -7.73 10.08
C SER A 111 13.08 -8.03 10.72
N TYR A 112 12.11 -7.15 10.59
CA TYR A 112 10.75 -7.37 11.09
C TYR A 112 9.88 -8.20 10.14
N GLU A 113 10.32 -8.43 8.90
CA GLU A 113 9.61 -9.23 7.89
C GLU A 113 10.06 -10.70 7.86
N ASP A 114 11.03 -11.10 8.66
CA ASP A 114 11.59 -12.47 8.69
C ASP A 114 10.56 -13.58 8.96
N HIS A 115 9.38 -13.21 9.44
CA HIS A 115 8.30 -14.13 9.80
C HIS A 115 7.05 -13.99 8.91
N VAL A 116 7.16 -13.31 7.76
CA VAL A 116 6.03 -13.20 6.83
C VAL A 116 5.77 -14.55 6.19
N ALA A 117 4.63 -15.17 6.52
CA ALA A 117 4.22 -16.45 5.98
C ALA A 117 3.63 -16.30 4.57
N LEU A 118 3.84 -17.32 3.71
CA LEU A 118 3.25 -17.35 2.37
C LEU A 118 1.72 -17.25 2.42
N GLU A 119 1.05 -17.97 3.32
CA GLU A 119 -0.40 -17.93 3.52
C GLU A 119 -0.94 -16.50 3.80
N TYR A 120 -0.16 -15.67 4.50
CA TYR A 120 -0.53 -14.28 4.72
C TYR A 120 -0.47 -13.48 3.42
N LEU A 121 0.55 -13.72 2.61
CA LEU A 121 0.71 -13.06 1.31
C LEU A 121 -0.34 -13.53 0.30
N GLU A 122 -0.73 -14.80 0.33
CA GLU A 122 -1.84 -15.35 -0.48
C GLU A 122 -3.13 -14.57 -0.20
N ARG A 123 -3.52 -14.49 1.08
CA ARG A 123 -4.71 -13.74 1.49
C ARG A 123 -4.62 -12.26 1.14
N LEU A 124 -3.45 -11.65 1.29
CA LEU A 124 -3.23 -10.25 0.95
C LEU A 124 -3.36 -10.02 -0.57
N CYS A 125 -2.74 -10.86 -1.40
CA CYS A 125 -2.85 -10.77 -2.86
C CYS A 125 -4.28 -10.99 -3.35
N GLU A 126 -5.03 -11.92 -2.71
CA GLU A 126 -6.45 -12.13 -2.99
C GLU A 126 -7.27 -10.87 -2.67
N SER A 127 -7.10 -10.29 -1.48
CA SER A 127 -7.79 -9.05 -1.09
C SER A 127 -7.48 -7.88 -2.05
N TYR A 128 -6.24 -7.76 -2.52
CA TYR A 128 -5.90 -6.74 -3.53
C TYR A 128 -6.57 -7.03 -4.87
N THR A 129 -6.64 -8.28 -5.29
CA THR A 129 -7.28 -8.68 -6.56
C THR A 129 -8.77 -8.40 -6.53
N GLU A 130 -9.45 -8.76 -5.44
CA GLU A 130 -10.88 -8.47 -5.23
C GLU A 130 -11.14 -6.96 -5.21
N PHE A 131 -10.34 -6.20 -4.47
CA PHE A 131 -10.46 -4.76 -4.40
C PHE A 131 -10.33 -4.10 -5.77
N PHE A 132 -9.30 -4.45 -6.54
CA PHE A 132 -9.06 -3.84 -7.85
C PHE A 132 -10.00 -4.35 -8.94
N PHE A 133 -10.63 -5.51 -8.77
CA PHE A 133 -11.66 -5.99 -9.68
C PHE A 133 -12.89 -5.06 -9.71
N ASP A 134 -13.29 -4.53 -8.55
CA ASP A 134 -14.43 -3.62 -8.41
C ASP A 134 -14.02 -2.12 -8.39
N TYR A 135 -12.73 -1.83 -8.55
CA TYR A 135 -12.22 -0.46 -8.43
C TYR A 135 -12.67 0.43 -9.60
N SER A 136 -13.35 1.52 -9.28
CA SER A 136 -13.88 2.48 -10.26
C SER A 136 -13.73 3.95 -9.87
N GLU A 137 -12.96 4.25 -8.81
CA GLU A 137 -12.84 5.63 -8.31
C GLU A 137 -12.03 6.53 -9.23
N THR A 138 -11.00 5.99 -9.87
CA THR A 138 -10.11 6.70 -10.81
C THR A 138 -9.64 5.71 -11.90
N PRO A 139 -9.08 6.16 -13.03
CA PRO A 139 -8.45 5.27 -13.99
C PRO A 139 -7.44 4.33 -13.32
N LEU A 140 -7.50 3.04 -13.68
CA LEU A 140 -6.66 1.99 -13.13
C LEU A 140 -5.78 1.39 -14.23
N LEU A 141 -4.47 1.35 -13.98
CA LEU A 141 -3.52 0.58 -14.78
C LEU A 141 -3.02 -0.61 -13.97
N VAL A 142 -3.31 -1.82 -14.44
CA VAL A 142 -2.79 -3.05 -13.84
C VAL A 142 -1.56 -3.50 -14.62
N LEU A 143 -0.44 -3.65 -13.93
CA LEU A 143 0.81 -4.15 -14.50
C LEU A 143 1.18 -5.47 -13.84
N ASP A 144 1.20 -6.55 -14.62
CA ASP A 144 1.80 -7.81 -14.18
C ASP A 144 3.33 -7.65 -14.09
N VAL A 145 3.85 -7.84 -12.89
CA VAL A 145 5.27 -7.67 -12.60
C VAL A 145 5.94 -8.95 -12.11
N ASN A 146 5.38 -10.12 -12.43
CA ASN A 146 5.97 -11.40 -12.05
C ASN A 146 7.38 -11.59 -12.65
N ASP A 147 7.51 -11.34 -13.95
CA ASP A 147 8.74 -11.52 -14.70
C ASP A 147 9.47 -10.19 -15.01
N VAL A 148 9.08 -9.11 -14.31
CA VAL A 148 9.61 -7.76 -14.54
C VAL A 148 10.50 -7.35 -13.38
N ASP A 149 11.76 -6.99 -13.64
CA ASP A 149 12.67 -6.38 -12.66
C ASP A 149 13.06 -4.97 -13.11
N PHE A 150 12.17 -4.02 -12.90
CA PHE A 150 12.40 -2.62 -13.27
C PHE A 150 13.39 -1.88 -12.36
N VAL A 151 13.95 -2.55 -11.35
CA VAL A 151 14.98 -1.99 -10.46
C VAL A 151 16.37 -2.31 -11.01
N GLU A 152 16.62 -3.56 -11.38
CA GLU A 152 17.94 -4.04 -11.82
C GLU A 152 18.06 -4.11 -13.35
N ASN A 153 16.92 -4.17 -14.08
CA ASN A 153 16.87 -4.31 -15.53
C ASN A 153 16.34 -3.05 -16.20
N SER A 154 17.21 -2.36 -16.94
CA SER A 154 16.85 -1.13 -17.66
C SER A 154 15.83 -1.31 -18.79
N GLU A 155 15.79 -2.48 -19.44
CA GLU A 155 14.80 -2.77 -20.47
C GLU A 155 13.40 -2.94 -19.88
N ASP A 156 13.31 -3.61 -18.74
CA ASP A 156 12.06 -3.76 -18.02
C ASP A 156 11.57 -2.42 -17.45
N TYR A 157 12.49 -1.61 -16.92
CA TYR A 157 12.17 -0.24 -16.53
C TYR A 157 11.57 0.55 -17.70
N GLN A 158 12.18 0.49 -18.88
CA GLN A 158 11.70 1.20 -20.07
C GLN A 158 10.31 0.72 -20.51
N LYS A 159 10.04 -0.59 -20.46
CA LYS A 159 8.71 -1.15 -20.75
C LYS A 159 7.64 -0.58 -19.82
N VAL A 160 7.92 -0.52 -18.52
CA VAL A 160 6.98 0.07 -17.52
C VAL A 160 6.76 1.56 -17.83
N VAL A 161 7.81 2.33 -18.07
CA VAL A 161 7.71 3.75 -18.43
C VAL A 161 6.89 3.96 -19.70
N ASP A 162 7.06 3.12 -20.72
CA ASP A 162 6.33 3.24 -21.98
C ASP A 162 4.83 2.86 -21.83
N CYS A 163 4.51 1.92 -20.93
CA CYS A 163 3.13 1.67 -20.54
C CYS A 163 2.50 2.90 -19.84
N LEU A 164 3.20 3.47 -18.88
CA LEU A 164 2.72 4.66 -18.15
C LEU A 164 2.49 5.86 -19.07
N LYS A 165 3.40 6.13 -20.00
CA LYS A 165 3.27 7.23 -20.97
C LYS A 165 2.07 7.13 -21.91
N LYS A 166 1.52 5.93 -22.12
CA LYS A 166 0.32 5.73 -22.94
C LYS A 166 -0.95 6.12 -22.19
N GLU A 167 -0.94 5.94 -20.87
CA GLU A 167 -2.09 6.24 -20.01
C GLU A 167 -2.11 7.70 -19.54
N ILE A 168 -0.92 8.29 -19.32
CA ILE A 168 -0.78 9.70 -18.91
C ILE A 168 -0.71 10.56 -20.18
N LYS A 169 -1.86 10.97 -20.67
CA LYS A 169 -1.97 11.92 -21.81
C LYS A 169 -2.16 13.34 -21.33
#